data_6f9ccaedc02dbda7a3961cb309312d85
#
_entry.id   6f9ccaedc02dbda7a3961cb309312d85
#
_cell.length_a   1.000
_cell.length_b   1.000
_cell.length_c   1.000
_cell.angle_alpha   90.00
_cell.angle_beta   90.00
_cell.angle_gamma   90.00
#
_symmetry.space_group_name_H-M   'P 1'
#
loop_
_entity.id
_entity.type
_entity.pdbx_description
1 polymer ?
#
loop_
_entity_poly.entity_id
_entity_poly.type
_entity_poly.pdbx_seq_one_letter_code
_entity_poly.pdbx_strand_id
1 'polypeptide(L)'
;MITPRITHLALHVAGLDACIGFYRDFCGMEVVHSRQAGAQRIVWMAEPGRATDFVFVLMEGGDDLQLAARDYRHFGFALASRAAVDGIAARGVAAGCLVWPPRDEPFPVGYYCGLRDPNGNHVEFSYGQPLGPGAEAIDLLTR
;
A
#
# COMPACT_ATOMS: atom_id res chain seq x y z
N MET A 1 -13.42 4.15 28.58
CA MET A 1 -12.02 4.22 28.12
C MET A 1 -12.01 4.33 26.61
N ILE A 2 -11.25 5.27 26.07
CA ILE A 2 -11.08 5.40 24.62
C ILE A 2 -9.94 4.48 24.19
N THR A 3 -10.22 3.51 23.33
CA THR A 3 -9.21 2.64 22.76
C THR A 3 -8.50 3.37 21.60
N PRO A 4 -7.17 3.43 21.57
CA PRO A 4 -6.46 4.01 20.46
C PRO A 4 -6.79 3.27 19.14
N ARG A 5 -6.84 4.01 18.04
CA ARG A 5 -7.05 3.47 16.70
C ARG A 5 -5.95 3.97 15.79
N ILE A 6 -5.45 3.10 14.92
CA ILE A 6 -4.50 3.52 13.90
C ILE A 6 -5.20 4.44 12.89
N THR A 7 -4.61 5.59 12.59
CA THR A 7 -5.20 6.60 11.70
C THR A 7 -4.34 6.91 10.49
N HIS A 8 -3.05 6.67 10.55
CA HIS A 8 -2.17 7.03 9.45
C HIS A 8 -0.87 6.24 9.47
N LEU A 9 -0.24 6.22 8.32
CA LEU A 9 1.12 5.74 8.09
C LEU A 9 1.88 6.88 7.42
N ALA A 10 3.04 7.24 7.95
CA ALA A 10 3.88 8.28 7.36
C ALA A 10 5.06 7.67 6.60
N LEU A 11 5.27 8.12 5.37
CA LEU A 11 6.42 7.76 4.53
C LEU A 11 7.21 9.03 4.22
N HIS A 12 8.49 9.00 4.59
CA HIS A 12 9.44 10.08 4.30
C HIS A 12 10.18 9.69 3.02
N VAL A 13 9.95 10.42 1.93
CA VAL A 13 10.33 9.98 0.58
C VAL A 13 11.22 10.98 -0.13
N ALA A 14 12.08 10.47 -1.02
CA ALA A 14 12.96 11.30 -1.83
C ALA A 14 12.20 11.96 -3.00
N GLY A 15 11.32 11.21 -3.68
CA GLY A 15 10.56 11.68 -4.86
C GLY A 15 9.06 11.70 -4.59
N LEU A 16 8.54 12.79 -4.03
CA LEU A 16 7.14 12.88 -3.63
C LEU A 16 6.16 12.71 -4.78
N ASP A 17 6.36 13.40 -5.91
CA ASP A 17 5.42 13.35 -7.03
C ASP A 17 5.34 11.96 -7.67
N ALA A 18 6.46 11.26 -7.76
CA ALA A 18 6.49 9.88 -8.24
C ALA A 18 5.72 8.94 -7.30
N CYS A 19 5.86 9.12 -5.99
CA CYS A 19 5.11 8.34 -4.99
C CYS A 19 3.61 8.63 -5.06
N ILE A 20 3.21 9.90 -5.18
CA ILE A 20 1.79 10.26 -5.38
C ILE A 20 1.24 9.55 -6.61
N GLY A 21 1.96 9.57 -7.73
CA GLY A 21 1.57 8.87 -8.95
C GLY A 21 1.39 7.37 -8.77
N PHE A 22 2.31 6.73 -8.07
CA PHE A 22 2.24 5.29 -7.77
C PHE A 22 0.98 4.94 -6.96
N TYR A 23 0.75 5.63 -5.84
CA TYR A 23 -0.39 5.33 -4.97
C TYR A 23 -1.72 5.68 -5.61
N ARG A 24 -1.77 6.71 -6.47
CA ARG A 24 -2.95 6.97 -7.29
C ARG A 24 -3.19 5.86 -8.32
N ASP A 25 -2.17 5.50 -9.10
CA ASP A 25 -2.33 4.65 -10.28
C ASP A 25 -2.46 3.16 -9.93
N PHE A 26 -1.71 2.68 -8.93
CA PHE A 26 -1.76 1.27 -8.51
C PHE A 26 -2.72 1.01 -7.35
N CYS A 27 -2.91 1.96 -6.45
CA CYS A 27 -3.70 1.75 -5.24
C CYS A 27 -5.04 2.50 -5.24
N GLY A 28 -5.32 3.31 -6.26
CA GLY A 28 -6.57 4.06 -6.35
C GLY A 28 -6.74 5.15 -5.30
N MET A 29 -5.66 5.57 -4.65
CA MET A 29 -5.72 6.60 -3.62
C MET A 29 -5.84 8.00 -4.22
N GLU A 30 -6.42 8.90 -3.45
CA GLU A 30 -6.64 10.30 -3.82
C GLU A 30 -5.90 11.22 -2.85
N VAL A 31 -5.39 12.35 -3.35
CA VAL A 31 -4.86 13.42 -2.50
C VAL A 31 -6.04 14.10 -1.79
N VAL A 32 -6.01 14.08 -0.45
CA VAL A 32 -7.06 14.70 0.37
C VAL A 32 -6.58 15.95 1.11
N HIS A 33 -5.27 16.15 1.21
CA HIS A 33 -4.66 17.35 1.77
C HIS A 33 -3.26 17.54 1.23
N SER A 34 -2.86 18.79 1.05
CA SER A 34 -1.50 19.16 0.66
C SER A 34 -1.13 20.48 1.34
N ARG A 35 0.06 20.52 1.92
CA ARG A 35 0.57 21.75 2.54
C ARG A 35 2.08 21.86 2.38
N GLN A 36 2.57 23.08 2.50
CA GLN A 36 4.01 23.36 2.58
C GLN A 36 4.41 23.38 4.07
N ALA A 37 5.47 22.68 4.40
CA ALA A 37 6.08 22.66 5.74
C ALA A 37 7.55 23.04 5.60
N GLY A 38 7.87 24.32 5.78
CA GLY A 38 9.21 24.83 5.50
C GLY A 38 9.56 24.66 4.01
N ALA A 39 10.68 23.99 3.72
CA ALA A 39 11.12 23.71 2.35
C ALA A 39 10.49 22.46 1.75
N GLN A 40 9.78 21.66 2.54
CA GLN A 40 9.20 20.39 2.12
C GLN A 40 7.68 20.45 2.02
N ARG A 41 7.15 19.69 1.06
CA ARG A 41 5.73 19.50 0.88
C ARG A 41 5.28 18.24 1.62
N ILE A 42 4.10 18.29 2.25
CA ILE A 42 3.45 17.16 2.90
C ILE A 42 2.10 16.93 2.23
N VAL A 43 1.84 15.71 1.82
CA VAL A 43 0.61 15.32 1.14
C VAL A 43 -0.05 14.17 1.89
N TRP A 44 -1.36 14.25 2.07
CA TRP A 44 -2.17 13.16 2.61
C TRP A 44 -2.93 12.50 1.46
N MET A 45 -2.85 11.18 1.40
CA MET A 45 -3.62 10.38 0.45
C MET A 45 -4.51 9.40 1.19
N ALA A 46 -5.70 9.15 0.65
CA ALA A 46 -6.66 8.21 1.22
C ALA A 46 -7.35 7.41 0.11
N GLU A 47 -7.88 6.25 0.49
CA GLU A 47 -8.83 5.52 -0.34
C GLU A 47 -10.10 6.36 -0.52
N PRO A 48 -10.76 6.29 -1.68
CA PRO A 48 -12.00 7.05 -1.93
C PRO A 48 -13.04 6.82 -0.84
N GLY A 49 -13.58 7.92 -0.29
CA GLY A 49 -14.60 7.89 0.77
C GLY A 49 -14.07 7.53 2.16
N ARG A 50 -12.76 7.34 2.36
CA ARG A 50 -12.18 6.90 3.63
C ARG A 50 -11.18 7.87 4.25
N ALA A 51 -11.22 9.14 3.87
CA ALA A 51 -10.28 10.16 4.35
C ALA A 51 -10.32 10.38 5.87
N THR A 52 -11.44 10.02 6.53
CA THR A 52 -11.58 10.14 7.98
C THR A 52 -11.21 8.86 8.74
N ASP A 53 -10.90 7.78 8.02
CA ASP A 53 -10.56 6.49 8.63
C ASP A 53 -9.05 6.27 8.71
N PHE A 54 -8.38 6.41 7.57
CA PHE A 54 -6.95 6.15 7.47
C PHE A 54 -6.34 6.91 6.30
N VAL A 55 -5.16 7.51 6.52
CA VAL A 55 -4.44 8.22 5.47
C VAL A 55 -2.98 7.79 5.41
N PHE A 56 -2.39 7.88 4.22
CA PHE A 56 -0.94 7.91 4.04
C PHE A 56 -0.48 9.36 4.09
N VAL A 57 0.48 9.64 4.95
CA VAL A 57 1.16 10.93 5.01
C VAL A 57 2.46 10.80 4.25
N LEU A 58 2.55 11.41 3.07
CA LEU A 58 3.77 11.43 2.27
C LEU A 58 4.53 12.72 2.56
N MET A 59 5.75 12.59 3.04
CA MET A 59 6.59 13.72 3.44
C MET A 59 7.81 13.79 2.53
N GLU A 60 8.00 14.93 1.89
CA GLU A 60 9.16 15.20 1.04
C GLU A 60 10.45 15.34 1.86
N GLY A 61 11.59 15.05 1.25
CA GLY A 61 12.91 15.26 1.88
C GLY A 61 13.49 14.04 2.60
N GLY A 62 12.89 12.86 2.44
CA GLY A 62 13.43 11.60 2.97
C GLY A 62 14.51 10.99 2.10
N ASP A 63 15.09 9.92 2.61
CA ASP A 63 16.09 9.14 1.89
C ASP A 63 15.44 8.22 0.84
N ASP A 64 16.18 7.95 -0.22
CA ASP A 64 15.82 6.92 -1.20
C ASP A 64 16.11 5.54 -0.60
N LEU A 65 15.06 4.82 -0.24
CA LEU A 65 15.19 3.61 0.56
C LEU A 65 15.64 2.39 -0.23
N GLN A 66 14.99 2.12 -1.38
CA GLN A 66 15.27 1.00 -2.29
C GLN A 66 15.52 -0.33 -1.57
N LEU A 67 14.51 -0.84 -0.87
CA LEU A 67 14.62 -2.10 -0.12
C LEU A 67 14.97 -3.27 -1.03
N ALA A 68 15.83 -4.16 -0.52
CA ALA A 68 16.14 -5.43 -1.19
C ALA A 68 14.91 -6.34 -1.25
N ALA A 69 14.82 -7.18 -2.27
CA ALA A 69 13.68 -8.09 -2.46
C ALA A 69 13.44 -9.03 -1.26
N ARG A 70 14.47 -9.35 -0.49
CA ARG A 70 14.37 -10.18 0.72
C ARG A 70 14.01 -9.41 1.99
N ASP A 71 13.84 -8.11 1.90
CA ASP A 71 13.33 -7.31 3.00
C ASP A 71 11.81 -7.35 2.93
N TYR A 72 11.19 -8.08 3.86
CA TYR A 72 9.76 -8.35 3.83
C TYR A 72 8.92 -7.33 4.61
N ARG A 73 9.48 -6.22 5.06
CA ARG A 73 8.67 -5.13 5.60
C ARG A 73 7.84 -4.52 4.46
N HIS A 74 6.56 -4.38 4.68
CA HIS A 74 5.62 -3.94 3.66
C HIS A 74 4.31 -3.49 4.30
N PHE A 75 3.47 -2.90 3.49
CA PHE A 75 2.05 -2.71 3.79
C PHE A 75 1.25 -3.20 2.58
N GLY A 76 -0.03 -3.49 2.79
CA GLY A 76 -0.79 -4.21 1.79
C GLY A 76 -2.18 -3.66 1.52
N PHE A 77 -2.64 -3.94 0.29
CA PHE A 77 -3.98 -3.61 -0.19
C PHE A 77 -4.71 -4.89 -0.58
N ALA A 78 -5.98 -5.00 -0.20
CA ALA A 78 -6.84 -6.10 -0.58
C ALA A 78 -7.44 -5.85 -1.97
N LEU A 79 -7.47 -6.90 -2.78
CA LEU A 79 -8.11 -6.90 -4.11
C LEU A 79 -9.28 -7.90 -4.12
N ALA A 80 -10.16 -7.73 -5.12
CA ALA A 80 -11.43 -8.47 -5.17
C ALA A 80 -11.30 -9.89 -5.74
N SER A 81 -10.17 -10.25 -6.38
CA SER A 81 -9.99 -11.53 -7.04
C SER A 81 -8.53 -11.87 -7.31
N ARG A 82 -8.25 -13.16 -7.57
CA ARG A 82 -6.93 -13.60 -8.05
C ARG A 82 -6.57 -12.92 -9.38
N ALA A 83 -7.53 -12.79 -10.28
CA ALA A 83 -7.31 -12.11 -11.56
C ALA A 83 -6.90 -10.64 -11.38
N ALA A 84 -7.41 -9.95 -10.36
CA ALA A 84 -7.00 -8.59 -10.04
C ALA A 84 -5.54 -8.54 -9.57
N VAL A 85 -5.09 -9.51 -8.76
CA VAL A 85 -3.68 -9.64 -8.36
C VAL A 85 -2.80 -9.86 -9.57
N ASP A 86 -3.18 -10.78 -10.47
CA ASP A 86 -2.42 -11.03 -11.71
C ASP A 86 -2.34 -9.78 -12.59
N GLY A 87 -3.43 -9.01 -12.66
CA GLY A 87 -3.48 -7.74 -13.41
C GLY A 87 -2.52 -6.70 -12.85
N ILE A 88 -2.47 -6.54 -11.53
CA ILE A 88 -1.51 -5.64 -10.86
C ILE A 88 -0.08 -6.11 -11.12
N ALA A 89 0.18 -7.42 -11.01
CA ALA A 89 1.52 -7.95 -11.27
C ALA A 89 1.97 -7.69 -12.70
N ALA A 90 1.10 -7.88 -13.69
CA ALA A 90 1.39 -7.59 -15.09
C ALA A 90 1.72 -6.11 -15.32
N ARG A 91 0.95 -5.21 -14.70
CA ARG A 91 1.24 -3.77 -14.73
C ARG A 91 2.56 -3.44 -14.05
N GLY A 92 2.88 -4.12 -12.95
CA GLY A 92 4.16 -3.98 -12.25
C GLY A 92 5.34 -4.41 -13.11
N VAL A 93 5.20 -5.50 -13.88
CA VAL A 93 6.21 -5.91 -14.87
C VAL A 93 6.41 -4.82 -15.92
N ALA A 94 5.32 -4.33 -16.49
CA ALA A 94 5.37 -3.28 -17.52
C ALA A 94 6.01 -1.98 -17.01
N ALA A 95 5.80 -1.64 -15.75
CA ALA A 95 6.38 -0.46 -15.10
C ALA A 95 7.78 -0.71 -14.51
N GLY A 96 8.28 -1.94 -14.55
CA GLY A 96 9.59 -2.29 -14.00
C GLY A 96 9.65 -2.30 -12.48
N CYS A 97 8.52 -2.47 -11.79
CA CYS A 97 8.46 -2.37 -10.32
C CYS A 97 7.94 -3.63 -9.62
N LEU A 98 7.72 -4.74 -10.33
CA LEU A 98 7.37 -6.01 -9.68
C LEU A 98 8.57 -6.53 -8.87
N VAL A 99 8.35 -6.78 -7.59
CA VAL A 99 9.39 -7.34 -6.69
C VAL A 99 9.07 -8.77 -6.27
N TRP A 100 7.81 -9.09 -6.01
CA TRP A 100 7.34 -10.43 -5.69
C TRP A 100 6.28 -10.87 -6.69
N PRO A 101 6.58 -11.85 -7.57
CA PRO A 101 5.58 -12.40 -8.50
C PRO A 101 4.39 -13.01 -7.75
N PRO A 102 3.24 -13.17 -8.42
CA PRO A 102 2.06 -13.78 -7.79
C PRO A 102 2.36 -15.13 -7.16
N ARG A 103 1.85 -15.34 -5.96
CA ARG A 103 2.14 -16.49 -5.14
C ARG A 103 0.94 -16.84 -4.28
N ASP A 104 0.68 -18.14 -4.13
CA ASP A 104 -0.38 -18.66 -3.27
C ASP A 104 0.23 -19.24 -2.00
N GLU A 105 -0.17 -18.71 -0.86
CA GLU A 105 0.27 -19.16 0.45
C GLU A 105 -0.94 -19.63 1.28
N PRO A 106 -0.73 -20.51 2.27
CA PRO A 106 -1.82 -20.96 3.12
C PRO A 106 -2.51 -19.81 3.86
N PHE A 107 -3.79 -20.04 4.23
CA PHE A 107 -4.51 -19.11 5.10
C PHE A 107 -3.63 -18.76 6.34
N PRO A 108 -3.56 -17.48 6.78
CA PRO A 108 -4.36 -16.34 6.33
C PRO A 108 -3.71 -15.48 5.24
N VAL A 109 -2.62 -15.90 4.63
CA VAL A 109 -1.85 -15.06 3.70
C VAL A 109 -2.56 -14.89 2.35
N GLY A 110 -3.05 -15.99 1.75
CA GLY A 110 -3.78 -15.95 0.49
C GLY A 110 -2.90 -15.79 -0.75
N TYR A 111 -3.48 -15.26 -1.81
CA TYR A 111 -2.84 -15.06 -3.12
C TYR A 111 -2.39 -13.61 -3.24
N TYR A 112 -1.11 -13.38 -3.49
CA TYR A 112 -0.55 -12.02 -3.48
C TYR A 112 0.59 -11.82 -4.45
N CYS A 113 0.88 -10.56 -4.75
CA CYS A 113 2.11 -10.10 -5.37
C CYS A 113 2.64 -8.87 -4.63
N GLY A 114 3.87 -8.48 -4.91
CA GLY A 114 4.47 -7.28 -4.32
C GLY A 114 5.09 -6.39 -5.39
N LEU A 115 4.80 -5.09 -5.30
CA LEU A 115 5.42 -4.05 -6.10
C LEU A 115 6.34 -3.20 -5.22
N ARG A 116 7.32 -2.57 -5.86
CA ARG A 116 8.16 -1.56 -5.21
C ARG A 116 7.63 -0.19 -5.58
N ASP A 117 7.35 0.66 -4.59
CA ASP A 117 7.02 2.05 -4.85
C ASP A 117 8.27 2.83 -5.32
N PRO A 118 8.13 4.07 -5.81
CA PRO A 118 9.28 4.82 -6.32
C PRO A 118 10.38 5.10 -5.27
N ASN A 119 10.05 5.07 -3.99
CA ASN A 119 11.03 5.25 -2.91
C ASN A 119 11.64 3.92 -2.46
N GLY A 120 11.23 2.79 -3.06
CA GLY A 120 11.74 1.48 -2.75
C GLY A 120 11.05 0.76 -1.60
N ASN A 121 9.90 1.26 -1.11
CA ASN A 121 9.05 0.53 -0.18
C ASN A 121 8.32 -0.60 -0.91
N HIS A 122 8.12 -1.72 -0.22
CA HIS A 122 7.35 -2.84 -0.77
C HIS A 122 5.87 -2.68 -0.45
N VAL A 123 5.05 -2.90 -1.46
CA VAL A 123 3.60 -2.82 -1.38
C VAL A 123 3.00 -4.13 -1.85
N GLU A 124 2.26 -4.81 -0.96
CA GLU A 124 1.60 -6.07 -1.26
C GLU A 124 0.19 -5.82 -1.78
N PHE A 125 -0.22 -6.61 -2.76
CA PHE A 125 -1.58 -6.66 -3.26
C PHE A 125 -2.08 -8.09 -3.14
N SER A 126 -3.18 -8.32 -2.41
CA SER A 126 -3.59 -9.66 -2.01
C SER A 126 -5.08 -9.91 -2.19
N TYR A 127 -5.40 -11.19 -2.37
CA TYR A 127 -6.76 -11.71 -2.37
C TYR A 127 -6.85 -12.93 -1.47
N GLY A 128 -7.93 -13.03 -0.69
CA GLY A 128 -8.19 -14.20 0.17
C GLY A 128 -7.67 -14.08 1.59
N GLN A 129 -7.13 -12.93 1.96
CA GLN A 129 -6.82 -12.65 3.37
C GLN A 129 -8.12 -12.30 4.11
N PRO A 130 -8.24 -12.64 5.41
CA PRO A 130 -9.41 -12.29 6.22
C PRO A 130 -9.34 -10.82 6.68
N LEU A 131 -9.01 -9.91 5.78
CA LEU A 131 -8.80 -8.49 6.03
C LEU A 131 -9.42 -7.67 4.91
N GLY A 132 -9.92 -6.50 5.24
CA GLY A 132 -10.56 -5.60 4.30
C GLY A 132 -12.05 -5.88 4.13
N PRO A 133 -12.69 -5.35 3.07
CA PRO A 133 -14.13 -5.49 2.86
C PRO A 133 -14.56 -6.95 2.78
N GLY A 134 -15.58 -7.32 3.56
CA GLY A 134 -16.11 -8.70 3.61
C GLY A 134 -15.39 -9.63 4.59
N ALA A 135 -14.31 -9.18 5.21
CA ALA A 135 -13.55 -10.00 6.15
C ALA A 135 -14.25 -10.23 7.48
N GLU A 136 -15.29 -9.47 7.78
CA GLU A 136 -16.04 -9.55 9.04
C GLU A 136 -16.69 -10.92 9.26
N ALA A 137 -16.97 -11.65 8.17
CA ALA A 137 -17.52 -13.00 8.23
C ALA A 137 -16.47 -14.09 8.50
N ILE A 138 -15.18 -13.72 8.57
CA ILE A 138 -14.08 -14.67 8.72
C ILE A 138 -13.48 -14.55 10.11
N ASP A 139 -13.51 -15.65 10.87
CA ASP A 139 -12.91 -15.68 12.19
C ASP A 139 -11.44 -16.13 12.09
N LEU A 140 -10.53 -15.18 12.30
CA LEU A 140 -9.09 -15.41 12.30
C LEU A 140 -8.62 -16.38 13.41
N LEU A 141 -9.35 -16.41 14.54
CA LEU A 141 -8.92 -17.14 15.73
C LEU A 141 -9.24 -18.64 15.65
N THR A 142 -10.15 -19.03 14.78
CA THR A 142 -10.60 -20.41 14.64
C THR A 142 -10.02 -21.14 13.44
N ARG A 143 -9.09 -20.53 12.73
CA ARG A 143 -8.50 -21.13 11.52
C ARG A 143 -7.01 -21.37 11.62
#